data_cc0b4355b9a33477b14b899fe9a8e873
#
_entry.id   cc0b4355b9a33477b14b899fe9a8e873
#
_cell.length_a   1.000
_cell.length_b   1.000
_cell.length_c   1.000
_cell.angle_alpha   90.00
_cell.angle_beta   90.00
_cell.angle_gamma   90.00
#
_symmetry.space_group_name_H-M   'P 1'
#
loop_
_entity.id
_entity.type
_entity.pdbx_description
1 polymer ?
#
loop_
_entity_poly.entity_id
_entity_poly.type
_entity_poly.pdbx_seq_one_letter_code
_entity_poly.pdbx_strand_id
1 'polypeptide(L)'
;MEENFEPVARTRANYYTPGSPVQFVCVELLKGEVSGEHAVCLTFKNISRVTLTALEIHFKCKGVDGVILCEDEFEYRDLTAKPGESFGMDDAVFVTQKAITSVDVTLRNVYSGRKVVHLESIKRVRLPAPPRLSVEMQKALEARMNRTGMKFMPQVFENGWYCACGAFHPKEEDTVYCSECGSDRILLQNALNTLLQPEAPVRSEERRVG
;
A
#
# COMPACT_ATOMS: atom_id res chain seq x y z
N MET A 1 -14.88 18.94 26.52
CA MET A 1 -13.45 18.61 26.33
C MET A 1 -13.42 17.65 25.16
N GLU A 2 -12.70 17.97 24.11
CA GLU A 2 -12.48 17.05 23.02
C GLU A 2 -11.59 15.91 23.51
N GLU A 3 -11.99 14.67 23.26
CA GLU A 3 -11.19 13.47 23.55
C GLU A 3 -9.98 13.45 22.63
N ASN A 4 -8.78 13.31 23.18
CA ASN A 4 -7.58 13.11 22.40
C ASN A 4 -7.29 11.61 22.30
N PHE A 5 -7.06 11.13 21.07
CA PHE A 5 -6.73 9.72 20.80
C PHE A 5 -5.28 9.59 20.39
N GLU A 6 -4.54 8.73 21.07
CA GLU A 6 -3.15 8.42 20.73
C GLU A 6 -3.01 7.07 20.01
N PRO A 7 -2.12 6.95 19.01
CA PRO A 7 -1.89 5.69 18.34
C PRO A 7 -1.18 4.70 19.26
N VAL A 8 -1.79 3.53 19.46
CA VAL A 8 -1.23 2.44 20.30
C VAL A 8 -0.72 1.26 19.49
N ALA A 9 -1.25 1.03 18.29
CA ALA A 9 -0.80 -0.01 17.40
C ALA A 9 -1.08 0.35 15.94
N ARG A 10 -0.17 -0.03 15.06
CA ARG A 10 -0.33 0.09 13.61
C ARG A 10 0.08 -1.20 12.93
N THR A 11 -0.85 -1.79 12.18
CA THR A 11 -0.64 -3.05 11.48
C THR A 11 -0.77 -2.85 9.98
N ARG A 12 0.27 -3.24 9.24
CA ARG A 12 0.24 -3.23 7.78
C ARG A 12 -0.69 -4.32 7.28
N ALA A 13 -1.77 -3.93 6.63
CA ALA A 13 -2.73 -4.85 6.02
C ALA A 13 -2.23 -5.31 4.65
N ASN A 14 -1.95 -4.37 3.77
CA ASN A 14 -1.41 -4.59 2.43
C ASN A 14 -2.23 -5.58 1.60
N TYR A 15 -3.56 -5.40 1.57
CA TYR A 15 -4.47 -6.22 0.77
C TYR A 15 -4.88 -5.50 -0.50
N TYR A 16 -5.03 -6.29 -1.55
CA TYR A 16 -5.58 -5.87 -2.83
C TYR A 16 -6.75 -6.80 -3.23
N THR A 17 -7.84 -6.22 -3.68
CA THR A 17 -8.95 -6.95 -4.30
C THR A 17 -8.82 -6.80 -5.80
N PRO A 18 -8.63 -7.89 -6.58
CA PRO A 18 -8.47 -7.81 -8.03
C PRO A 18 -9.55 -6.97 -8.71
N GLY A 19 -9.12 -6.03 -9.57
CA GLY A 19 -10.01 -5.06 -10.22
C GLY A 19 -10.40 -3.85 -9.37
N SER A 20 -9.95 -3.78 -8.11
CA SER A 20 -10.22 -2.63 -7.24
C SER A 20 -9.37 -1.42 -7.62
N PRO A 21 -9.94 -0.21 -7.65
CA PRO A 21 -9.18 1.04 -7.72
C PRO A 21 -8.54 1.42 -6.37
N VAL A 22 -8.71 0.60 -5.32
CA VAL A 22 -8.29 0.88 -3.94
C VAL A 22 -7.45 -0.26 -3.41
N GLN A 23 -6.33 0.08 -2.75
CA GLN A 23 -5.52 -0.81 -1.93
C GLN A 23 -5.83 -0.58 -0.46
N PHE A 24 -6.06 -1.65 0.32
CA PHE A 24 -6.16 -1.58 1.77
C PHE A 24 -4.76 -1.66 2.39
N VAL A 25 -4.30 -0.56 3.00
CA VAL A 25 -2.90 -0.36 3.39
C VAL A 25 -2.64 -0.74 4.84
N CYS A 26 -3.47 -0.25 5.77
CA CYS A 26 -3.14 -0.26 7.19
C CYS A 26 -4.39 -0.26 8.07
N VAL A 27 -4.26 -0.90 9.24
CA VAL A 27 -5.14 -0.76 10.40
C VAL A 27 -4.38 -0.01 11.47
N GLU A 28 -4.97 1.02 12.05
CA GLU A 28 -4.44 1.76 13.18
C GLU A 28 -5.41 1.68 14.35
N LEU A 29 -4.89 1.35 15.51
CA LEU A 29 -5.62 1.37 16.77
C LEU A 29 -5.18 2.58 17.57
N LEU A 30 -6.16 3.39 17.95
CA LEU A 30 -5.97 4.56 18.79
C LEU A 30 -6.56 4.27 20.18
N LYS A 31 -6.09 4.97 21.20
CA LYS A 31 -6.64 4.91 22.55
C LYS A 31 -6.91 6.31 23.08
N GLY A 32 -8.11 6.53 23.58
CA GLY A 32 -8.50 7.76 24.25
C GLY A 32 -7.75 7.96 25.55
N GLU A 33 -7.16 9.14 25.74
CA GLU A 33 -6.37 9.47 26.93
C GLU A 33 -7.21 9.51 28.20
N VAL A 34 -8.46 9.96 28.09
CA VAL A 34 -9.37 10.15 29.23
C VAL A 34 -10.33 8.97 29.37
N SER A 35 -10.99 8.58 28.27
CA SER A 35 -11.98 7.50 28.27
C SER A 35 -11.36 6.12 28.33
N GLY A 36 -10.11 5.97 27.84
CA GLY A 36 -9.47 4.66 27.65
C GLY A 36 -10.09 3.82 26.52
N GLU A 37 -11.01 4.38 25.73
CA GLU A 37 -11.62 3.72 24.60
C GLU A 37 -10.62 3.44 23.49
N HIS A 38 -10.85 2.34 22.75
CA HIS A 38 -10.08 2.00 21.58
C HIS A 38 -10.87 2.38 20.33
N ALA A 39 -10.24 3.11 19.42
CA ALA A 39 -10.79 3.45 18.11
C ALA A 39 -10.02 2.72 17.01
N VAL A 40 -10.73 2.25 15.99
CA VAL A 40 -10.18 1.60 14.78
C VAL A 40 -10.24 2.58 13.64
N CYS A 41 -9.08 2.93 13.09
CA CYS A 41 -8.96 3.68 11.85
C CYS A 41 -8.35 2.82 10.76
N LEU A 42 -8.82 2.98 9.53
CA LEU A 42 -8.39 2.21 8.37
C LEU A 42 -7.78 3.15 7.33
N THR A 43 -6.65 2.74 6.76
CA THR A 43 -6.02 3.52 5.69
C THR A 43 -6.16 2.78 4.36
N PHE A 44 -6.69 3.47 3.39
CA PHE A 44 -6.79 3.05 2.00
C PHE A 44 -5.94 3.95 1.11
N LYS A 45 -5.56 3.45 -0.07
CA LYS A 45 -4.85 4.22 -1.09
C LYS A 45 -5.58 4.11 -2.42
N ASN A 46 -5.82 5.24 -3.08
CA ASN A 46 -6.29 5.26 -4.45
C ASN A 46 -5.14 4.86 -5.39
N ILE A 47 -5.24 3.67 -5.99
CA ILE A 47 -4.25 3.14 -6.95
C ILE A 47 -4.70 3.31 -8.40
N SER A 48 -5.83 3.99 -8.64
CA SER A 48 -6.38 4.26 -9.96
C SER A 48 -5.93 5.63 -10.51
N ARG A 49 -6.37 5.92 -11.72
CA ARG A 49 -6.09 7.20 -12.39
C ARG A 49 -7.22 8.23 -12.28
N VAL A 50 -8.26 7.90 -11.52
CA VAL A 50 -9.44 8.76 -11.36
C VAL A 50 -9.61 9.12 -9.88
N THR A 51 -10.26 10.27 -9.63
CA THR A 51 -10.62 10.68 -8.27
C THR A 51 -11.75 9.81 -7.75
N LEU A 52 -11.59 9.27 -6.53
CA LEU A 52 -12.61 8.49 -5.84
C LEU A 52 -13.49 9.40 -5.00
N THR A 53 -14.79 9.11 -4.97
CA THR A 53 -15.80 9.94 -4.30
C THR A 53 -16.47 9.26 -3.11
N ALA A 54 -16.44 7.92 -3.06
CA ALA A 54 -16.88 7.15 -1.89
C ALA A 54 -16.30 5.74 -1.91
N LEU A 55 -16.26 5.12 -0.72
CA LEU A 55 -15.87 3.72 -0.52
C LEU A 55 -16.82 3.09 0.51
N GLU A 56 -17.45 1.99 0.15
CA GLU A 56 -18.20 1.13 1.06
C GLU A 56 -17.38 -0.10 1.42
N ILE A 57 -17.32 -0.41 2.70
CA ILE A 57 -16.65 -1.57 3.25
C ILE A 57 -17.59 -2.35 4.17
N HIS A 58 -17.32 -3.65 4.27
CA HIS A 58 -17.77 -4.47 5.39
C HIS A 58 -16.57 -4.76 6.27
N PHE A 59 -16.70 -4.59 7.58
CA PHE A 59 -15.60 -4.86 8.51
C PHE A 59 -16.05 -5.69 9.71
N LYS A 60 -15.10 -6.40 10.30
CA LYS A 60 -15.30 -7.22 11.48
C LYS A 60 -14.14 -7.00 12.44
N CYS A 61 -14.45 -6.51 13.64
CA CYS A 61 -13.49 -6.36 14.74
C CYS A 61 -13.59 -7.53 15.69
N LYS A 62 -12.47 -8.12 16.05
CA LYS A 62 -12.39 -9.22 17.00
C LYS A 62 -11.56 -8.82 18.22
N GLY A 63 -12.00 -9.25 19.37
CA GLY A 63 -11.30 -9.12 20.65
C GLY A 63 -10.46 -10.34 20.97
N VAL A 64 -10.10 -10.47 22.25
CA VAL A 64 -9.37 -11.61 22.79
C VAL A 64 -10.14 -12.90 22.49
N ASP A 65 -9.41 -13.99 22.21
CA ASP A 65 -9.94 -15.30 21.85
C ASP A 65 -10.83 -15.33 20.57
N GLY A 66 -10.71 -14.32 19.74
CA GLY A 66 -11.44 -14.26 18.47
C GLY A 66 -12.93 -13.90 18.59
N VAL A 67 -13.37 -13.45 19.76
CA VAL A 67 -14.76 -12.99 19.97
C VAL A 67 -15.05 -11.80 19.07
N ILE A 68 -16.13 -11.86 18.32
CA ILE A 68 -16.57 -10.76 17.45
C ILE A 68 -17.12 -9.65 18.35
N LEU A 69 -16.50 -8.47 18.30
CA LEU A 69 -16.92 -7.27 19.02
C LEU A 69 -17.89 -6.41 18.19
N CYS A 70 -17.64 -6.37 16.88
CA CYS A 70 -18.46 -5.66 15.90
C CYS A 70 -18.33 -6.33 14.55
N GLU A 71 -19.41 -6.40 13.80
CA GLU A 71 -19.46 -6.76 12.40
C GLU A 71 -20.49 -5.83 11.76
N ASP A 72 -20.05 -4.93 10.87
CA ASP A 72 -20.88 -3.86 10.32
C ASP A 72 -20.35 -3.38 8.98
N GLU A 73 -21.07 -2.45 8.38
CA GLU A 73 -20.72 -1.75 7.16
C GLU A 73 -20.34 -0.30 7.49
N PHE A 74 -19.35 0.23 6.75
CA PHE A 74 -18.96 1.62 6.86
C PHE A 74 -18.81 2.24 5.48
N GLU A 75 -19.28 3.47 5.33
CA GLU A 75 -19.19 4.22 4.09
C GLU A 75 -18.39 5.50 4.31
N TYR A 76 -17.26 5.59 3.63
CA TYR A 76 -16.51 6.83 3.47
C TYR A 76 -17.17 7.65 2.37
N ARG A 77 -17.85 8.74 2.76
CA ARG A 77 -18.59 9.65 1.87
C ARG A 77 -17.80 10.89 1.56
N ASP A 78 -18.22 11.60 0.52
CA ASP A 78 -17.70 12.91 0.15
C ASP A 78 -16.18 12.94 -0.02
N LEU A 79 -15.61 11.80 -0.45
CA LEU A 79 -14.19 11.70 -0.70
C LEU A 79 -13.78 12.55 -1.91
N THR A 80 -12.56 13.07 -1.85
CA THR A 80 -11.86 13.68 -2.99
C THR A 80 -10.47 13.05 -3.09
N ALA A 81 -10.42 11.71 -3.01
CA ALA A 81 -9.15 10.98 -3.02
C ALA A 81 -8.61 10.93 -4.45
N LYS A 82 -7.58 11.74 -4.74
CA LYS A 82 -6.90 11.79 -6.03
C LYS A 82 -6.03 10.54 -6.25
N PRO A 83 -5.61 10.27 -7.50
CA PRO A 83 -4.64 9.20 -7.79
C PRO A 83 -3.41 9.27 -6.89
N GLY A 84 -3.05 8.14 -6.26
CA GLY A 84 -1.92 8.02 -5.33
C GLY A 84 -2.18 8.49 -3.90
N GLU A 85 -3.27 9.17 -3.62
CA GLU A 85 -3.59 9.66 -2.26
C GLU A 85 -4.10 8.54 -1.35
N SER A 86 -3.72 8.65 -0.07
CA SER A 86 -4.26 7.81 1.01
C SER A 86 -5.42 8.53 1.69
N PHE A 87 -6.41 7.77 2.16
CA PHE A 87 -7.61 8.29 2.82
C PHE A 87 -8.14 7.32 3.87
N GLY A 88 -9.10 7.75 4.67
CA GLY A 88 -9.82 6.94 5.67
C GLY A 88 -9.16 6.89 7.05
N MET A 89 -7.93 7.40 7.20
CA MET A 89 -7.20 7.37 8.47
C MET A 89 -7.78 8.29 9.55
N ASP A 90 -8.54 9.29 9.15
CA ASP A 90 -9.11 10.31 10.06
C ASP A 90 -10.48 9.90 10.63
N ASP A 91 -11.07 8.81 10.09
CA ASP A 91 -12.38 8.33 10.47
C ASP A 91 -12.29 7.04 11.28
N ALA A 92 -12.80 7.03 12.50
CA ALA A 92 -12.92 5.83 13.30
C ALA A 92 -14.14 5.01 12.83
N VAL A 93 -13.91 3.80 12.32
CA VAL A 93 -15.00 2.90 11.90
C VAL A 93 -15.67 2.20 13.07
N PHE A 94 -14.97 2.08 14.21
CA PHE A 94 -15.47 1.45 15.42
C PHE A 94 -14.75 2.00 16.65
N VAL A 95 -15.51 2.22 17.73
CA VAL A 95 -15.00 2.64 19.05
C VAL A 95 -15.53 1.70 20.13
N THR A 96 -14.68 1.27 21.05
CA THR A 96 -15.03 0.32 22.13
C THR A 96 -14.11 0.41 23.34
N GLN A 97 -14.62 0.04 24.52
CA GLN A 97 -13.82 -0.15 25.73
C GLN A 97 -13.02 -1.47 25.73
N LYS A 98 -13.34 -2.40 24.83
CA LYS A 98 -12.73 -3.72 24.79
C LYS A 98 -11.47 -3.72 23.93
N ALA A 99 -10.48 -4.53 24.35
CA ALA A 99 -9.26 -4.71 23.56
C ALA A 99 -9.55 -5.38 22.21
N ILE A 100 -9.04 -4.79 21.13
CA ILE A 100 -9.17 -5.27 19.75
C ILE A 100 -7.87 -5.99 19.38
N THR A 101 -7.98 -7.21 18.86
CA THR A 101 -6.84 -8.05 18.47
C THR A 101 -6.69 -8.22 16.95
N SER A 102 -7.79 -8.13 16.21
CA SER A 102 -7.77 -8.19 14.73
C SER A 102 -8.94 -7.46 14.10
N VAL A 103 -8.71 -6.98 12.90
CA VAL A 103 -9.72 -6.32 12.06
C VAL A 103 -9.67 -6.93 10.67
N ASP A 104 -10.81 -7.51 10.24
CA ASP A 104 -11.01 -7.99 8.88
C ASP A 104 -11.80 -6.96 8.09
N VAL A 105 -11.39 -6.66 6.85
CA VAL A 105 -12.04 -5.68 5.98
C VAL A 105 -12.28 -6.28 4.61
N THR A 106 -13.47 -6.11 4.08
CA THR A 106 -13.85 -6.47 2.70
C THR A 106 -14.37 -5.22 1.99
N LEU A 107 -13.81 -4.92 0.83
CA LEU A 107 -14.33 -3.84 -0.01
C LEU A 107 -15.65 -4.28 -0.65
N ARG A 108 -16.66 -3.43 -0.62
CA ARG A 108 -17.97 -3.68 -1.26
C ARG A 108 -18.10 -2.91 -2.56
N ASN A 109 -18.14 -1.60 -2.48
CA ASN A 109 -18.32 -0.72 -3.61
C ASN A 109 -17.32 0.44 -3.55
N VAL A 110 -16.76 0.79 -4.70
CA VAL A 110 -15.92 1.98 -4.86
C VAL A 110 -16.54 2.89 -5.91
N TYR A 111 -16.66 4.16 -5.57
CA TYR A 111 -17.32 5.14 -6.41
C TYR A 111 -16.33 6.17 -6.97
N SER A 112 -16.50 6.49 -8.25
CA SER A 112 -15.83 7.61 -8.92
C SER A 112 -16.86 8.38 -9.72
N GLY A 113 -17.40 9.43 -9.12
CA GLY A 113 -18.56 10.13 -9.66
C GLY A 113 -19.77 9.20 -9.82
N ARG A 114 -20.20 8.98 -11.08
CA ARG A 114 -21.33 8.08 -11.39
C ARG A 114 -20.93 6.61 -11.62
N LYS A 115 -19.65 6.31 -11.64
CA LYS A 115 -19.15 4.95 -11.86
C LYS A 115 -19.01 4.23 -10.53
N VAL A 116 -19.40 2.95 -10.51
CA VAL A 116 -19.30 2.07 -9.35
C VAL A 116 -18.54 0.82 -9.76
N VAL A 117 -17.63 0.39 -8.91
CA VAL A 117 -16.94 -0.89 -9.00
C VAL A 117 -17.43 -1.77 -7.85
N HIS A 118 -18.04 -2.91 -8.18
CA HIS A 118 -18.57 -3.88 -7.22
C HIS A 118 -17.51 -4.94 -6.92
N LEU A 119 -17.17 -5.15 -5.64
CA LEU A 119 -16.04 -5.96 -5.21
C LEU A 119 -16.40 -7.05 -4.18
N GLU A 120 -17.60 -7.03 -3.63
CA GLU A 120 -18.01 -7.85 -2.49
C GLU A 120 -17.78 -9.36 -2.67
N SER A 121 -17.94 -9.88 -3.90
CA SER A 121 -17.76 -11.29 -4.22
C SER A 121 -16.31 -11.66 -4.59
N ILE A 122 -15.40 -10.69 -4.66
CA ILE A 122 -14.04 -10.90 -5.14
C ILE A 122 -13.10 -11.10 -3.94
N LYS A 123 -12.41 -12.23 -3.93
CA LYS A 123 -11.46 -12.56 -2.86
C LYS A 123 -10.25 -11.64 -2.91
N ARG A 124 -9.99 -10.93 -1.80
CA ARG A 124 -8.78 -10.14 -1.63
C ARG A 124 -7.53 -11.02 -1.57
N VAL A 125 -6.41 -10.48 -2.02
CA VAL A 125 -5.08 -11.09 -1.92
C VAL A 125 -4.18 -10.22 -1.06
N ARG A 126 -3.27 -10.85 -0.31
CA ARG A 126 -2.25 -10.13 0.43
C ARG A 126 -1.06 -9.87 -0.48
N LEU A 127 -0.69 -8.61 -0.62
CA LEU A 127 0.47 -8.23 -1.42
C LEU A 127 1.77 -8.44 -0.62
N PRO A 128 2.88 -8.84 -1.26
CA PRO A 128 4.18 -8.88 -0.62
C PRO A 128 4.58 -7.46 -0.17
N ALA A 129 5.34 -7.34 0.91
CA ALA A 129 5.93 -6.06 1.27
C ALA A 129 7.15 -5.80 0.39
N PRO A 130 7.25 -4.65 -0.30
CA PRO A 130 8.41 -4.37 -1.11
C PRO A 130 9.65 -4.20 -0.20
N PRO A 131 10.76 -4.94 -0.45
CA PRO A 131 11.98 -4.78 0.31
C PRO A 131 12.55 -3.36 0.12
N ARG A 132 13.14 -2.80 1.18
CA ARG A 132 13.86 -1.53 1.05
C ARG A 132 15.22 -1.76 0.40
N LEU A 133 15.64 -0.82 -0.43
CA LEU A 133 17.00 -0.75 -0.94
C LEU A 133 17.97 -0.33 0.18
N SER A 134 19.22 -0.82 0.12
CA SER A 134 20.29 -0.23 0.92
C SER A 134 20.57 1.20 0.45
N VAL A 135 21.20 2.02 1.30
CA VAL A 135 21.53 3.42 0.97
C VAL A 135 22.39 3.50 -0.29
N GLU A 136 23.36 2.58 -0.45
CA GLU A 136 24.27 2.51 -1.59
C GLU A 136 23.49 2.14 -2.86
N MET A 137 22.63 1.11 -2.79
CA MET A 137 21.82 0.68 -3.92
C MET A 137 20.81 1.73 -4.32
N GLN A 138 20.21 2.43 -3.35
CA GLN A 138 19.30 3.55 -3.62
C GLN A 138 20.02 4.63 -4.42
N LYS A 139 21.19 5.10 -3.96
CA LYS A 139 21.97 6.14 -4.64
C LYS A 139 22.37 5.72 -6.05
N ALA A 140 22.82 4.47 -6.22
CA ALA A 140 23.21 3.93 -7.52
C ALA A 140 22.05 3.86 -8.49
N LEU A 141 20.87 3.40 -8.03
CA LEU A 141 19.65 3.33 -8.85
C LEU A 141 19.14 4.73 -9.22
N GLU A 142 19.09 5.66 -8.27
CA GLU A 142 18.68 7.05 -8.48
C GLU A 142 19.58 7.76 -9.50
N ALA A 143 20.91 7.59 -9.38
CA ALA A 143 21.87 8.14 -10.34
C ALA A 143 21.66 7.56 -11.75
N ARG A 144 21.44 6.24 -11.85
CA ARG A 144 21.24 5.57 -13.15
C ARG A 144 19.93 5.95 -13.83
N MET A 145 18.87 6.15 -13.04
CA MET A 145 17.56 6.54 -13.54
C MET A 145 17.39 8.06 -13.68
N ASN A 146 18.36 8.84 -13.20
CA ASN A 146 18.29 10.31 -13.09
C ASN A 146 17.00 10.78 -12.38
N ARG A 147 16.68 10.13 -11.25
CA ARG A 147 15.47 10.38 -10.45
C ARG A 147 15.77 10.16 -8.98
N THR A 148 15.01 10.79 -8.10
CA THR A 148 15.10 10.65 -6.64
C THR A 148 13.88 9.94 -6.07
N GLY A 149 13.95 9.50 -4.80
CA GLY A 149 12.84 8.87 -4.09
C GLY A 149 12.69 7.37 -4.35
N MET A 150 13.72 6.71 -4.86
CA MET A 150 13.75 5.27 -5.14
C MET A 150 14.16 4.48 -3.89
N LYS A 151 13.22 4.25 -2.98
CA LYS A 151 13.47 3.65 -1.66
C LYS A 151 13.31 2.14 -1.59
N PHE A 152 12.64 1.55 -2.58
CA PHE A 152 12.24 0.15 -2.56
C PHE A 152 12.79 -0.61 -3.76
N MET A 153 12.96 -1.92 -3.60
CA MET A 153 13.34 -2.80 -4.69
C MET A 153 12.14 -2.96 -5.64
N PRO A 154 12.27 -2.53 -6.92
CA PRO A 154 11.23 -2.77 -7.90
C PRO A 154 11.07 -4.27 -8.14
N GLN A 155 9.84 -4.77 -8.15
CA GLN A 155 9.58 -6.19 -8.36
C GLN A 155 8.24 -6.41 -9.08
N VAL A 156 8.21 -7.43 -9.92
CA VAL A 156 7.02 -7.90 -10.61
C VAL A 156 6.57 -9.21 -9.95
N PHE A 157 5.27 -9.37 -9.75
CA PHE A 157 4.66 -10.56 -9.17
C PHE A 157 3.27 -10.81 -9.78
N GLU A 158 2.60 -11.89 -9.36
CA GLU A 158 1.37 -12.37 -10.00
C GLU A 158 0.27 -11.30 -10.14
N ASN A 159 0.09 -10.46 -9.12
CA ASN A 159 -1.00 -9.48 -9.05
C ASN A 159 -0.63 -8.08 -9.55
N GLY A 160 0.61 -7.86 -9.99
CA GLY A 160 1.08 -6.57 -10.45
C GLY A 160 2.57 -6.34 -10.24
N TRP A 161 2.94 -5.10 -9.98
CA TRP A 161 4.33 -4.74 -9.74
C TRP A 161 4.46 -3.55 -8.78
N TYR A 162 5.59 -3.53 -8.06
CA TYR A 162 6.00 -2.38 -7.26
C TYR A 162 7.05 -1.57 -7.99
N CYS A 163 6.85 -0.25 -8.02
CA CYS A 163 7.86 0.70 -8.44
C CYS A 163 8.88 0.94 -7.31
N ALA A 164 10.07 1.42 -7.67
CA ALA A 164 11.10 1.80 -6.70
C ALA A 164 10.67 2.96 -5.76
N CYS A 165 9.70 3.77 -6.13
CA CYS A 165 9.08 4.76 -5.24
C CYS A 165 8.15 4.16 -4.18
N GLY A 166 7.77 2.87 -4.32
CA GLY A 166 6.86 2.15 -3.45
C GLY A 166 5.43 2.04 -3.95
N ALA A 167 5.11 2.64 -5.09
CA ALA A 167 3.78 2.56 -5.69
C ALA A 167 3.50 1.13 -6.17
N PHE A 168 2.30 0.63 -5.88
CA PHE A 168 1.77 -0.62 -6.41
C PHE A 168 0.94 -0.34 -7.66
N HIS A 169 1.18 -1.14 -8.71
CA HIS A 169 0.44 -1.11 -9.97
C HIS A 169 -0.21 -2.46 -10.21
N PRO A 170 -1.55 -2.54 -10.24
CA PRO A 170 -2.26 -3.77 -10.51
C PRO A 170 -1.97 -4.30 -11.93
N LYS A 171 -2.00 -5.63 -12.07
CA LYS A 171 -1.81 -6.29 -13.36
C LYS A 171 -2.85 -5.87 -14.40
N GLU A 172 -4.07 -5.60 -13.95
CA GLU A 172 -5.21 -5.22 -14.79
C GLU A 172 -5.02 -3.86 -15.48
N GLU A 173 -4.15 -2.99 -14.94
CA GLU A 173 -3.85 -1.70 -15.58
C GLU A 173 -2.93 -1.83 -16.79
N ASP A 174 -2.23 -2.94 -16.95
CA ASP A 174 -1.26 -3.22 -18.03
C ASP A 174 -0.35 -2.02 -18.35
N THR A 175 0.14 -1.35 -17.30
CA THR A 175 1.01 -0.18 -17.46
C THR A 175 2.47 -0.54 -17.24
N VAL A 176 3.35 0.06 -18.05
CA VAL A 176 4.80 -0.01 -17.87
C VAL A 176 5.36 1.22 -17.16
N TYR A 177 4.55 2.28 -17.03
CA TYR A 177 4.96 3.52 -16.38
C TYR A 177 4.31 3.67 -15.01
N CYS A 178 5.10 4.06 -14.03
CA CYS A 178 4.60 4.39 -12.70
C CYS A 178 3.77 5.67 -12.75
N SER A 179 2.51 5.61 -12.31
CA SER A 179 1.60 6.76 -12.26
C SER A 179 2.04 7.83 -11.24
N GLU A 180 2.82 7.45 -10.21
CA GLU A 180 3.26 8.38 -9.16
C GLU A 180 4.58 9.08 -9.50
N CYS A 181 5.59 8.35 -9.97
CA CYS A 181 6.91 8.94 -10.24
C CYS A 181 7.31 8.94 -11.73
N GLY A 182 6.50 8.37 -12.61
CA GLY A 182 6.74 8.32 -14.06
C GLY A 182 7.90 7.41 -14.48
N SER A 183 8.45 6.57 -13.60
CA SER A 183 9.52 5.64 -13.96
C SER A 183 9.01 4.52 -14.85
N ASP A 184 9.80 4.14 -15.83
CA ASP A 184 9.54 2.99 -16.69
C ASP A 184 9.95 1.70 -15.97
N ARG A 185 9.04 0.72 -15.87
CA ARG A 185 9.24 -0.57 -15.21
C ARG A 185 10.39 -1.37 -15.81
N ILE A 186 10.49 -1.37 -17.16
CA ILE A 186 11.50 -2.15 -17.87
C ILE A 186 12.88 -1.56 -17.64
N LEU A 187 13.01 -0.24 -17.73
CA LEU A 187 14.27 0.45 -17.45
C LEU A 187 14.70 0.28 -15.99
N LEU A 188 13.76 0.36 -15.04
CA LEU A 188 14.03 0.10 -13.63
C LEU A 188 14.56 -1.31 -13.39
N GLN A 189 13.92 -2.33 -13.99
CA GLN A 189 14.33 -3.72 -13.83
C GLN A 189 15.70 -3.96 -14.44
N ASN A 190 15.98 -3.40 -15.61
CA ASN A 190 17.30 -3.51 -16.26
C ASN A 190 18.39 -2.80 -15.45
N ALA A 191 18.10 -1.60 -14.94
CA ALA A 191 19.03 -0.87 -14.08
C ALA A 191 19.36 -1.65 -12.81
N LEU A 192 18.35 -2.21 -12.14
CA LEU A 192 18.54 -3.05 -10.95
C LEU A 192 19.36 -4.30 -11.25
N ASN A 193 19.03 -5.04 -12.32
CA ASN A 193 19.72 -6.24 -12.72
C ASN A 193 21.22 -5.96 -12.99
N THR A 194 21.54 -4.82 -13.62
CA THR A 194 22.93 -4.43 -13.86
C THR A 194 23.67 -4.11 -12.56
N LEU A 195 23.00 -3.47 -11.58
CA LEU A 195 23.59 -3.16 -10.28
C LEU A 195 23.79 -4.40 -9.39
N LEU A 196 22.98 -5.44 -9.60
CA LEU A 196 23.08 -6.70 -8.86
C LEU A 196 24.09 -7.70 -9.49
N GLN A 197 24.55 -7.46 -10.72
CA GLN A 197 25.59 -8.30 -11.33
C GLN A 197 26.94 -8.04 -10.63
N PRO A 198 27.65 -9.08 -10.19
CA PRO A 198 29.01 -8.90 -9.68
C PRO A 198 29.89 -8.34 -10.81
N GLU A 199 30.71 -7.35 -10.50
CA GLU A 199 31.72 -6.85 -11.43
C GLU A 199 32.55 -8.02 -11.94
N ALA A 200 32.56 -8.21 -13.26
CA ALA A 200 33.43 -9.22 -13.86
C ALA A 200 34.90 -8.88 -13.49
N PRO A 201 35.70 -9.84 -13.03
CA PRO A 201 37.08 -9.57 -12.64
C PRO A 201 37.80 -8.92 -13.83
N VAL A 202 38.38 -7.75 -13.59
CA VAL A 202 39.19 -7.05 -14.56
C VAL A 202 40.33 -8.01 -14.95
N ARG A 203 40.33 -8.54 -16.17
CA ARG A 203 41.45 -9.27 -16.72
C ARG A 203 42.60 -8.27 -16.83
N SER A 204 43.55 -8.36 -15.89
CA SER A 204 44.83 -7.74 -16.04
C SER A 204 45.52 -8.38 -17.26
N GLU A 205 45.57 -7.66 -18.37
CA GLU A 205 46.45 -8.01 -19.48
C GLU A 205 47.86 -7.87 -18.97
N GLU A 206 48.48 -9.00 -18.54
CA GLU A 206 49.90 -9.11 -18.42
C GLU A 206 50.49 -8.93 -19.83
N ARG A 207 50.97 -7.71 -20.11
CA ARG A 207 51.92 -7.50 -21.23
C ARG A 207 53.13 -8.35 -20.98
N ARG A 208 53.20 -9.48 -21.63
CA ARG A 208 54.47 -10.16 -21.86
C ARG A 208 55.32 -9.28 -22.76
N VAL A 209 56.30 -8.59 -22.15
CA VAL A 209 57.43 -8.02 -22.89
C VAL A 209 58.37 -9.18 -23.15
N GLY A 210 58.51 -9.56 -24.42
CA GLY A 210 59.56 -10.45 -24.94
C GLY A 210 60.65 -9.62 -25.61
#